data_691463b2bdd451de33ab61479ff6793a
#
_entry.id   691463b2bdd451de33ab61479ff6793a
#
_cell.length_a   1.000
_cell.length_b   1.000
_cell.length_c   1.000
_cell.angle_alpha   90.00
_cell.angle_beta   90.00
_cell.angle_gamma   90.00
#
_symmetry.space_group_name_H-M   'P 1'
#
loop_
_entity.id
_entity.type
_entity.pdbx_description
1 polymer ?
#
loop_
_entity_poly.entity_id
_entity_poly.type
_entity_poly.pdbx_seq_one_letter_code
_entity_poly.pdbx_strand_id
1 'polypeptide(L)'
;MRNTFLAITFFSAFSQVASAQFGKCTASEMQTYTDSSTGNTITILTDTTKHDRFLYQTDPMWTADGKYLLFRSSSRGNDKEVESVLPNGEKRKWTPTQIYFIEMTTGKIIQATEGKNLGNVFLANKTNRMFISRKENEDWNMYVMDLDKFFADVTKGKVGKPAQYENFIGTFPTEMGRPGGYAVDCNDDYAYITVERDGTEEEKERMMKNAFLPESNQPIKIKPTLCGIRKMNLNTGEVTKVIDTEFKTGHIQASRFTPGEIVFCNETGGDAHQRMWFCTADGTIFKPLYKETPLDWVTHETFATKDYVYFNILGFQPRLRKQISGIARINLRTDDVELIGQVEMEKDRQAIDNQLIGRGFWHCNASRDNRWAAGDTFGGNVWLINVQTGERHWLVSDTKMKPDHAHPSFSPDGTKVLFQSGHFTNGKRLNLMMVDISTFK
;
A
#
# COMPACT_ATOMS: atom_id res chain seq x y z
N MET A 1 -14.37 73.18 -31.47
CA MET A 1 -14.79 72.38 -30.34
C MET A 1 -14.87 70.92 -30.81
N ARG A 2 -13.89 70.10 -30.45
CA ARG A 2 -13.87 68.67 -30.76
C ARG A 2 -14.14 67.94 -29.46
N ASN A 3 -15.29 67.29 -29.38
CA ASN A 3 -15.64 66.43 -28.25
C ASN A 3 -14.98 65.07 -28.43
N THR A 4 -14.06 64.68 -27.55
CA THR A 4 -13.46 63.35 -27.48
C THR A 4 -14.28 62.53 -26.48
N PHE A 5 -15.01 61.52 -26.97
CA PHE A 5 -15.66 60.52 -26.13
C PHE A 5 -14.63 59.48 -25.68
N LEU A 6 -14.44 59.40 -24.39
CA LEU A 6 -13.61 58.34 -23.75
C LEU A 6 -14.51 57.12 -23.50
N ALA A 7 -14.32 56.05 -24.26
CA ALA A 7 -14.99 54.78 -24.01
C ALA A 7 -14.25 54.02 -22.91
N ILE A 8 -14.85 53.89 -21.73
CA ILE A 8 -14.37 53.06 -20.64
C ILE A 8 -14.86 51.61 -20.88
N THR A 9 -13.96 50.75 -21.31
CA THR A 9 -14.24 49.30 -21.46
C THR A 9 -14.07 48.65 -20.10
N PHE A 10 -15.16 48.23 -19.46
CA PHE A 10 -15.12 47.39 -18.27
C PHE A 10 -14.69 45.98 -18.66
N PHE A 11 -13.47 45.62 -18.35
CA PHE A 11 -13.05 44.21 -18.32
C PHE A 11 -13.60 43.56 -17.04
N SER A 12 -14.71 42.85 -17.16
CA SER A 12 -15.13 41.92 -16.10
C SER A 12 -14.22 40.72 -16.13
N ALA A 13 -13.23 40.70 -15.22
CA ALA A 13 -12.46 39.53 -14.92
C ALA A 13 -13.41 38.50 -14.27
N PHE A 14 -13.92 37.57 -15.06
CA PHE A 14 -14.50 36.34 -14.53
C PHE A 14 -13.35 35.56 -13.86
N SER A 15 -13.18 35.73 -12.55
CA SER A 15 -12.44 34.77 -11.75
C SER A 15 -13.22 33.46 -11.82
N GLN A 16 -12.72 32.51 -12.62
CA GLN A 16 -13.16 31.12 -12.48
C GLN A 16 -12.82 30.71 -11.04
N VAL A 17 -13.82 30.71 -10.18
CA VAL A 17 -13.75 30.05 -8.89
C VAL A 17 -13.53 28.58 -9.22
N ALA A 18 -12.33 28.08 -8.98
CA ALA A 18 -12.05 26.65 -9.05
C ALA A 18 -13.05 25.98 -8.11
N SER A 19 -13.99 25.23 -8.67
CA SER A 19 -14.98 24.50 -7.85
C SER A 19 -14.23 23.55 -6.95
N ALA A 20 -14.48 23.61 -5.64
CA ALA A 20 -13.93 22.69 -4.67
C ALA A 20 -14.23 21.25 -5.12
N GLN A 21 -13.21 20.40 -5.11
CA GLN A 21 -13.34 18.99 -5.53
C GLN A 21 -13.64 18.09 -4.33
N PHE A 22 -13.33 18.52 -3.11
CA PHE A 22 -13.61 17.80 -1.88
C PHE A 22 -15.11 17.49 -1.74
N GLY A 23 -15.43 16.22 -1.51
CA GLY A 23 -16.81 15.73 -1.44
C GLY A 23 -17.54 15.61 -2.78
N LYS A 24 -16.88 15.88 -3.91
CA LYS A 24 -17.48 15.66 -5.22
C LYS A 24 -17.79 14.19 -5.41
N CYS A 25 -19.05 13.91 -5.71
CA CYS A 25 -19.54 12.58 -6.01
C CYS A 25 -19.83 12.47 -7.51
N THR A 26 -19.30 11.42 -8.15
CA THR A 26 -19.54 11.11 -9.57
C THR A 26 -20.29 9.80 -9.71
N ALA A 27 -20.90 9.59 -10.88
CA ALA A 27 -21.58 8.35 -11.21
C ALA A 27 -20.63 7.15 -11.20
N SER A 28 -21.20 5.95 -11.11
CA SER A 28 -20.46 4.70 -11.25
C SER A 28 -19.73 4.61 -12.59
N GLU A 29 -18.51 4.13 -12.54
CA GLU A 29 -17.69 3.79 -13.70
C GLU A 29 -17.55 2.27 -13.87
N MET A 30 -18.23 1.50 -13.02
CA MET A 30 -18.12 0.04 -13.01
C MET A 30 -18.57 -0.57 -14.32
N GLN A 31 -17.76 -1.48 -14.85
CA GLN A 31 -18.01 -2.28 -16.03
C GLN A 31 -17.54 -3.71 -15.79
N THR A 32 -17.96 -4.63 -16.62
CA THR A 32 -17.49 -6.02 -16.56
C THR A 32 -16.95 -6.48 -17.89
N TYR A 33 -15.98 -7.39 -17.85
CA TYR A 33 -15.55 -8.14 -19.04
C TYR A 33 -15.24 -9.59 -18.63
N THR A 34 -15.21 -10.48 -19.62
CA THR A 34 -14.77 -11.86 -19.40
C THR A 34 -13.33 -11.99 -19.83
N ASP A 35 -12.46 -12.45 -18.94
CA ASP A 35 -11.08 -12.80 -19.27
C ASP A 35 -11.07 -14.01 -20.19
N SER A 36 -10.55 -13.84 -21.40
CA SER A 36 -10.60 -14.88 -22.44
C SER A 36 -9.75 -16.11 -22.13
N SER A 37 -8.77 -15.98 -21.26
CA SER A 37 -7.88 -17.09 -20.88
C SER A 37 -8.42 -17.90 -19.73
N THR A 38 -9.09 -17.24 -18.77
CA THR A 38 -9.59 -17.88 -17.54
C THR A 38 -11.09 -18.17 -17.58
N GLY A 39 -11.85 -17.46 -18.43
CA GLY A 39 -13.30 -17.51 -18.47
C GLY A 39 -13.98 -16.76 -17.32
N ASN A 40 -13.22 -16.17 -16.40
CA ASN A 40 -13.76 -15.45 -15.24
C ASN A 40 -14.33 -14.09 -15.64
N THR A 41 -15.39 -13.68 -14.96
CA THR A 41 -15.93 -12.31 -15.06
C THR A 41 -15.16 -11.38 -14.14
N ILE A 42 -14.58 -10.34 -14.73
CA ILE A 42 -13.81 -9.31 -14.04
C ILE A 42 -14.64 -8.04 -13.97
N THR A 43 -14.77 -7.45 -12.80
CA THR A 43 -15.35 -6.12 -12.61
C THR A 43 -14.25 -5.08 -12.66
N ILE A 44 -14.33 -4.16 -13.62
CA ILE A 44 -13.52 -2.93 -13.68
C ILE A 44 -14.21 -1.93 -12.78
N LEU A 45 -13.51 -1.42 -11.77
CA LEU A 45 -14.09 -0.51 -10.78
C LEU A 45 -13.98 0.96 -11.19
N THR A 46 -13.03 1.30 -12.06
CA THR A 46 -12.71 2.69 -12.43
C THR A 46 -12.49 2.84 -13.93
N ASP A 47 -12.75 4.04 -14.45
CA ASP A 47 -12.59 4.39 -15.87
C ASP A 47 -11.18 4.10 -16.37
N THR A 48 -11.07 3.32 -17.45
CA THR A 48 -9.79 2.89 -18.03
C THR A 48 -8.97 4.04 -18.62
N THR A 49 -9.54 5.22 -18.79
CA THR A 49 -8.80 6.44 -19.22
C THR A 49 -8.07 7.12 -18.08
N LYS A 50 -8.35 6.76 -16.82
CA LYS A 50 -7.75 7.33 -15.61
C LYS A 50 -6.55 6.50 -15.14
N HIS A 51 -5.76 7.10 -14.26
CA HIS A 51 -4.67 6.40 -13.58
C HIS A 51 -4.99 6.33 -12.09
N ASP A 52 -5.55 5.20 -11.69
CA ASP A 52 -6.02 4.93 -10.34
C ASP A 52 -5.23 3.77 -9.74
N ARG A 53 -4.89 3.89 -8.45
CA ARG A 53 -4.13 2.87 -7.74
C ARG A 53 -4.75 2.59 -6.39
N PHE A 54 -4.68 1.34 -5.96
CA PHE A 54 -4.91 1.00 -4.57
C PHE A 54 -3.78 1.55 -3.67
N LEU A 55 -3.98 1.51 -2.37
CA LEU A 55 -2.88 1.52 -1.41
C LEU A 55 -2.06 0.23 -1.61
N TYR A 56 -0.98 0.08 -0.86
CA TYR A 56 -0.25 -1.17 -0.93
C TYR A 56 -1.12 -2.32 -0.41
N GLN A 57 -0.93 -3.53 -0.92
CA GLN A 57 -1.80 -4.69 -0.64
C GLN A 57 -1.96 -5.04 0.85
N THR A 58 -1.01 -4.60 1.69
CA THR A 58 -1.04 -4.82 3.13
C THR A 58 -1.81 -3.75 3.90
N ASP A 59 -2.09 -2.60 3.27
CA ASP A 59 -2.79 -1.49 3.89
C ASP A 59 -4.31 -1.73 3.92
N PRO A 60 -5.02 -1.29 4.97
CA PRO A 60 -6.48 -1.27 4.97
C PRO A 60 -7.02 -0.38 3.84
N MET A 61 -7.76 -0.96 2.91
CA MET A 61 -8.40 -0.22 1.80
C MET A 61 -9.92 -0.11 1.94
N TRP A 62 -10.51 -0.91 2.82
CA TRP A 62 -11.94 -0.89 3.09
C TRP A 62 -12.24 -0.13 4.37
N THR A 63 -13.33 0.66 4.37
CA THR A 63 -13.89 1.19 5.61
C THR A 63 -14.27 0.03 6.55
N ALA A 64 -14.32 0.30 7.84
CA ALA A 64 -14.56 -0.74 8.84
C ALA A 64 -15.90 -1.47 8.63
N ASP A 65 -16.93 -0.76 8.11
CA ASP A 65 -18.22 -1.32 7.75
C ASP A 65 -18.27 -2.02 6.38
N GLY A 66 -17.15 -2.02 5.64
CA GLY A 66 -16.99 -2.65 4.33
C GLY A 66 -17.76 -2.00 3.18
N LYS A 67 -18.38 -0.81 3.39
CA LYS A 67 -19.22 -0.19 2.35
C LYS A 67 -18.43 0.61 1.32
N TYR A 68 -17.28 1.14 1.71
CA TYR A 68 -16.48 2.00 0.85
C TYR A 68 -15.08 1.43 0.66
N LEU A 69 -14.61 1.50 -0.58
CA LEU A 69 -13.27 1.10 -0.97
C LEU A 69 -12.42 2.32 -1.28
N LEU A 70 -11.33 2.51 -0.55
CA LEU A 70 -10.39 3.62 -0.73
C LEU A 70 -9.44 3.35 -1.89
N PHE A 71 -9.17 4.38 -2.67
CA PHE A 71 -8.11 4.39 -3.66
C PHE A 71 -7.50 5.79 -3.84
N ARG A 72 -6.41 5.86 -4.56
CA ARG A 72 -5.71 7.12 -4.87
C ARG A 72 -5.58 7.35 -6.36
N SER A 73 -5.70 8.62 -6.76
CA SER A 73 -5.56 9.04 -8.16
C SER A 73 -4.85 10.39 -8.28
N SER A 74 -4.01 10.50 -9.30
CA SER A 74 -3.42 11.78 -9.74
C SER A 74 -4.05 12.30 -11.04
N SER A 75 -5.07 11.63 -11.56
CA SER A 75 -5.68 11.94 -12.86
C SER A 75 -7.15 12.37 -12.81
N ARG A 76 -7.73 12.45 -11.58
CA ARG A 76 -9.16 12.75 -11.38
C ARG A 76 -9.45 14.15 -10.87
N GLY A 77 -8.50 14.74 -10.15
CA GLY A 77 -8.62 16.10 -9.61
C GLY A 77 -8.36 17.18 -10.65
N ASN A 78 -8.68 18.42 -10.27
CA ASN A 78 -8.30 19.62 -11.03
C ASN A 78 -6.92 20.16 -10.57
N ASP A 79 -6.16 19.36 -9.82
CA ASP A 79 -4.86 19.76 -9.32
C ASP A 79 -3.91 20.03 -10.50
N LYS A 80 -3.34 21.23 -10.48
CA LYS A 80 -2.32 21.59 -11.46
C LYS A 80 -1.02 20.86 -11.12
N GLU A 81 -0.24 20.57 -12.15
CA GLU A 81 1.15 20.14 -11.96
C GLU A 81 1.88 21.08 -11.00
N VAL A 82 2.58 20.49 -10.05
CA VAL A 82 3.44 21.17 -9.09
C VAL A 82 4.87 20.90 -9.45
N GLU A 83 5.69 21.94 -9.42
CA GLU A 83 7.15 21.80 -9.57
C GLU A 83 7.77 21.68 -8.17
N SER A 84 8.63 20.69 -7.98
CA SER A 84 9.48 20.55 -6.81
C SER A 84 10.95 20.49 -7.23
N VAL A 85 11.83 20.99 -6.39
CA VAL A 85 13.28 20.90 -6.60
C VAL A 85 13.79 19.75 -5.74
N LEU A 86 14.44 18.79 -6.36
CA LEU A 86 15.07 17.66 -5.69
C LEU A 86 16.37 18.11 -4.99
N PRO A 87 16.89 17.35 -3.99
CA PRO A 87 18.13 17.69 -3.31
C PRO A 87 19.35 17.86 -4.22
N ASN A 88 19.34 17.25 -5.41
CA ASN A 88 20.37 17.39 -6.45
C ASN A 88 20.18 18.63 -7.35
N GLY A 89 19.17 19.46 -7.07
CA GLY A 89 18.84 20.67 -7.84
C GLY A 89 17.97 20.42 -9.08
N GLU A 90 17.62 19.19 -9.42
CA GLU A 90 16.74 18.89 -10.54
C GLU A 90 15.29 19.28 -10.23
N LYS A 91 14.62 19.83 -11.25
CA LYS A 91 13.20 20.17 -11.16
C LYS A 91 12.34 19.00 -11.59
N ARG A 92 11.43 18.56 -10.74
CA ARG A 92 10.46 17.52 -11.02
C ARG A 92 9.04 18.10 -11.01
N LYS A 93 8.32 17.86 -12.10
CA LYS A 93 6.88 18.14 -12.15
C LYS A 93 6.10 16.89 -11.77
N TRP A 94 5.06 17.08 -10.98
CA TRP A 94 4.17 16.01 -10.55
C TRP A 94 2.77 16.54 -10.26
N THR A 95 1.76 15.70 -10.42
CA THR A 95 0.38 16.02 -10.05
C THR A 95 0.10 15.44 -8.65
N PRO A 96 -0.42 16.24 -7.71
CA PRO A 96 -0.81 15.75 -6.40
C PRO A 96 -1.78 14.58 -6.50
N THR A 97 -1.53 13.55 -5.72
CA THR A 97 -2.40 12.39 -5.61
C THR A 97 -3.45 12.67 -4.56
N GLN A 98 -4.73 12.45 -4.92
CA GLN A 98 -5.85 12.61 -4.00
C GLN A 98 -6.47 11.26 -3.66
N ILE A 99 -7.20 11.22 -2.55
CA ILE A 99 -7.92 10.04 -2.05
C ILE A 99 -9.37 10.10 -2.51
N TYR A 100 -9.83 8.95 -2.94
CA TYR A 100 -11.19 8.69 -3.40
C TYR A 100 -11.76 7.46 -2.72
N PHE A 101 -13.07 7.40 -2.65
CA PHE A 101 -13.80 6.22 -2.21
C PHE A 101 -14.79 5.76 -3.28
N ILE A 102 -14.89 4.45 -3.47
CA ILE A 102 -15.97 3.83 -4.22
C ILE A 102 -17.01 3.34 -3.23
N GLU A 103 -18.25 3.81 -3.34
CA GLU A 103 -19.39 3.23 -2.63
C GLU A 103 -19.76 1.90 -3.31
N MET A 104 -19.51 0.78 -2.67
CA MET A 104 -19.56 -0.53 -3.33
C MET A 104 -20.95 -0.96 -3.75
N THR A 105 -22.00 -0.44 -3.13
CA THR A 105 -23.40 -0.75 -3.48
C THR A 105 -23.87 -0.02 -4.73
N THR A 106 -23.36 1.19 -4.99
CA THR A 106 -23.81 2.05 -6.11
C THR A 106 -22.75 2.25 -7.17
N GLY A 107 -21.49 1.96 -6.84
CA GLY A 107 -20.32 2.25 -7.69
C GLY A 107 -19.96 3.74 -7.78
N LYS A 108 -20.64 4.62 -7.05
CA LYS A 108 -20.33 6.05 -7.05
C LYS A 108 -18.94 6.31 -6.50
N ILE A 109 -18.25 7.30 -7.08
CA ILE A 109 -16.91 7.68 -6.66
C ILE A 109 -16.96 9.04 -5.98
N ILE A 110 -16.35 9.11 -4.79
CA ILE A 110 -16.36 10.28 -3.91
C ILE A 110 -14.93 10.74 -3.67
N GLN A 111 -14.62 12.03 -3.95
CA GLN A 111 -13.32 12.60 -3.63
C GLN A 111 -13.25 13.01 -2.16
N ALA A 112 -12.28 12.46 -1.41
CA ALA A 112 -12.16 12.68 0.03
C ALA A 112 -11.02 13.61 0.45
N THR A 113 -10.12 13.99 -0.46
CA THR A 113 -9.04 14.95 -0.17
C THR A 113 -8.86 15.93 -1.30
N GLU A 114 -8.25 17.08 -0.98
CA GLU A 114 -7.80 18.08 -1.95
C GLU A 114 -6.53 18.76 -1.44
N GLY A 115 -5.75 19.37 -2.35
CA GLY A 115 -4.56 20.12 -2.00
C GLY A 115 -3.24 19.35 -2.18
N LYS A 116 -2.12 19.98 -1.79
CA LYS A 116 -0.77 19.55 -2.17
C LYS A 116 0.02 18.84 -1.07
N ASN A 117 -0.39 18.97 0.18
CA ASN A 117 0.40 18.56 1.34
C ASN A 117 -0.06 17.22 1.95
N LEU A 118 -0.73 16.39 1.15
CA LEU A 118 -1.14 15.07 1.57
C LEU A 118 0.09 14.17 1.69
N GLY A 119 0.33 13.68 2.89
CA GLY A 119 1.33 12.65 3.18
C GLY A 119 0.72 11.25 3.12
N ASN A 120 0.94 10.45 4.16
CA ASN A 120 0.34 9.13 4.25
C ASN A 120 -1.12 9.20 4.68
N VAL A 121 -1.91 8.28 4.14
CA VAL A 121 -3.32 8.09 4.48
C VAL A 121 -3.55 6.61 4.77
N PHE A 122 -4.30 6.32 5.83
CA PHE A 122 -4.64 4.96 6.23
C PHE A 122 -6.00 4.92 6.94
N LEU A 123 -6.68 3.79 6.80
CA LEU A 123 -7.99 3.58 7.41
C LEU A 123 -7.87 2.95 8.79
N ALA A 124 -8.83 3.26 9.64
CA ALA A 124 -9.06 2.58 10.89
C ALA A 124 -9.59 1.16 10.67
N ASN A 125 -9.40 0.26 11.65
CA ASN A 125 -9.82 -1.14 11.58
C ASN A 125 -11.22 -1.39 12.12
N LYS A 126 -11.64 -0.62 13.15
CA LYS A 126 -12.93 -0.78 13.85
C LYS A 126 -13.95 0.30 13.56
N THR A 127 -13.48 1.47 13.17
CA THR A 127 -14.31 2.66 13.00
C THR A 127 -14.18 3.20 11.58
N ASN A 128 -15.21 3.89 11.10
CA ASN A 128 -15.14 4.57 9.81
C ASN A 128 -14.38 5.89 9.96
N ARG A 129 -13.07 5.79 10.21
CA ARG A 129 -12.15 6.93 10.31
C ARG A 129 -11.00 6.76 9.33
N MET A 130 -10.53 7.88 8.82
CA MET A 130 -9.33 7.95 7.98
C MET A 130 -8.30 8.84 8.68
N PHE A 131 -7.10 8.35 8.85
CA PHE A 131 -5.99 9.11 9.40
C PHE A 131 -5.16 9.70 8.25
N ILE A 132 -4.73 10.93 8.42
CA ILE A 132 -4.04 11.70 7.38
C ILE A 132 -2.82 12.34 8.00
N SER A 133 -1.63 12.02 7.50
CA SER A 133 -0.44 12.79 7.84
C SER A 133 -0.22 13.92 6.82
N ARG A 134 0.21 15.08 7.29
CA ARG A 134 0.56 16.22 6.44
C ARG A 134 1.87 16.85 6.90
N LYS A 135 2.71 17.20 5.94
CA LYS A 135 3.86 18.06 6.22
C LYS A 135 3.41 19.51 6.07
N GLU A 136 3.39 20.24 7.16
CA GLU A 136 3.01 21.66 7.23
C GLU A 136 4.19 22.43 7.78
N ASN A 137 4.79 23.29 6.95
CA ASN A 137 6.10 23.85 7.18
C ASN A 137 7.16 22.73 7.34
N GLU A 138 7.81 22.61 8.50
CA GLU A 138 8.75 21.53 8.79
C GLU A 138 8.14 20.42 9.66
N ASP A 139 6.92 20.61 10.14
CA ASP A 139 6.24 19.71 11.07
C ASP A 139 5.42 18.63 10.33
N TRP A 140 5.42 17.44 10.90
CA TRP A 140 4.53 16.35 10.48
C TRP A 140 3.33 16.29 11.43
N ASN A 141 2.18 16.66 10.91
CA ASN A 141 0.91 16.72 11.64
C ASN A 141 0.03 15.52 11.29
N MET A 142 -0.63 14.98 12.32
CA MET A 142 -1.60 13.89 12.17
C MET A 142 -3.01 14.42 12.39
N TYR A 143 -3.90 14.06 11.47
CA TYR A 143 -5.32 14.38 11.52
C TYR A 143 -6.15 13.10 11.45
N VAL A 144 -7.36 13.14 11.99
CA VAL A 144 -8.38 12.10 11.81
C VAL A 144 -9.61 12.69 11.16
N MET A 145 -10.10 12.03 10.10
CA MET A 145 -11.31 12.38 9.39
C MET A 145 -12.44 11.44 9.78
N ASP A 146 -13.59 12.02 10.16
CA ASP A 146 -14.85 11.30 10.42
C ASP A 146 -15.52 10.98 9.09
N LEU A 147 -15.42 9.72 8.65
CA LEU A 147 -15.99 9.27 7.39
C LEU A 147 -17.51 9.09 7.45
N ASP A 148 -18.09 8.73 8.60
CA ASP A 148 -19.55 8.59 8.72
C ASP A 148 -20.25 9.92 8.50
N LYS A 149 -19.76 10.97 9.15
CA LYS A 149 -20.25 12.34 8.94
C LYS A 149 -20.03 12.79 7.50
N PHE A 150 -18.84 12.54 6.97
CA PHE A 150 -18.50 12.93 5.59
C PHE A 150 -19.42 12.30 4.56
N PHE A 151 -19.58 10.98 4.57
CA PHE A 151 -20.45 10.27 3.63
C PHE A 151 -21.93 10.63 3.79
N ALA A 152 -22.38 10.86 5.04
CA ALA A 152 -23.74 11.33 5.27
C ALA A 152 -24.00 12.71 4.64
N ASP A 153 -23.04 13.61 4.72
CA ASP A 153 -23.16 14.94 4.10
C ASP A 153 -23.02 14.90 2.58
N VAL A 154 -22.16 14.02 2.04
CA VAL A 154 -22.08 13.75 0.59
C VAL A 154 -23.44 13.27 0.06
N THR A 155 -24.06 12.31 0.75
CA THR A 155 -25.37 11.77 0.35
C THR A 155 -26.48 12.84 0.34
N LYS A 156 -26.40 13.80 1.26
CA LYS A 156 -27.35 14.93 1.37
C LYS A 156 -27.02 16.10 0.42
N GLY A 157 -25.89 16.05 -0.29
CA GLY A 157 -25.38 17.17 -1.09
C GLY A 157 -25.01 18.41 -0.25
N LYS A 158 -24.59 18.22 1.01
CA LYS A 158 -24.31 19.30 1.98
C LYS A 158 -22.85 19.27 2.46
N VAL A 159 -21.92 18.90 1.60
CA VAL A 159 -20.51 18.81 1.98
C VAL A 159 -19.94 20.18 2.29
N GLY A 160 -19.33 20.31 3.46
CA GLY A 160 -18.62 21.50 3.89
C GLY A 160 -17.13 21.47 3.52
N LYS A 161 -16.33 22.33 4.16
CA LYS A 161 -14.87 22.34 3.99
C LYS A 161 -14.22 21.16 4.71
N PRO A 162 -13.03 20.69 4.26
CA PRO A 162 -12.30 19.58 4.90
C PRO A 162 -12.18 19.70 6.43
N ALA A 163 -11.86 20.88 6.94
CA ALA A 163 -11.74 21.15 8.37
C ALA A 163 -13.01 20.90 9.22
N GLN A 164 -14.17 20.66 8.59
CA GLN A 164 -15.39 20.29 9.31
C GLN A 164 -15.48 18.79 9.60
N TYR A 165 -14.64 18.01 8.96
CA TYR A 165 -14.58 16.55 9.06
C TYR A 165 -13.28 16.07 9.69
N GLU A 166 -12.24 16.91 9.70
CA GLU A 166 -10.91 16.59 10.16
C GLU A 166 -10.67 17.22 11.54
N ASN A 167 -10.13 16.41 12.46
CA ASN A 167 -9.67 16.86 13.77
C ASN A 167 -8.17 16.62 13.86
N PHE A 168 -7.46 17.62 14.38
CA PHE A 168 -6.03 17.51 14.67
C PHE A 168 -5.82 16.56 15.85
N ILE A 169 -4.87 15.61 15.70
CA ILE A 169 -4.48 14.68 16.76
C ILE A 169 -3.22 15.17 17.46
N GLY A 170 -2.19 15.51 16.72
CA GLY A 170 -0.90 15.93 17.27
C GLY A 170 0.16 16.11 16.18
N THR A 171 1.26 16.74 16.60
CA THR A 171 2.48 16.91 15.80
C THR A 171 3.47 15.80 16.16
N PHE A 172 4.09 15.19 15.18
CA PHE A 172 5.13 14.20 15.40
C PHE A 172 6.42 14.91 15.84
N PRO A 173 6.97 14.58 17.03
CA PRO A 173 8.15 15.28 17.54
C PRO A 173 9.39 15.01 16.68
N THR A 174 10.16 16.05 16.37
CA THR A 174 11.35 15.96 15.51
C THR A 174 12.46 15.09 16.12
N GLU A 175 12.59 15.08 17.44
CA GLU A 175 13.55 14.25 18.18
C GLU A 175 13.23 12.76 18.11
N MET A 176 12.00 12.39 17.73
CA MET A 176 11.61 11.00 17.51
C MET A 176 12.04 10.45 16.14
N GLY A 177 12.61 11.30 15.28
CA GLY A 177 13.04 10.98 13.93
C GLY A 177 12.06 11.47 12.86
N ARG A 178 12.39 11.23 11.60
CA ARG A 178 11.55 11.61 10.45
C ARG A 178 10.55 10.49 10.13
N PRO A 179 9.23 10.72 10.25
CA PRO A 179 8.24 9.68 10.03
C PRO A 179 8.18 9.22 8.58
N GLY A 180 7.93 7.92 8.39
CA GLY A 180 7.82 7.24 7.10
C GLY A 180 6.51 6.49 6.94
N GLY A 181 6.54 5.15 6.97
CA GLY A 181 5.36 4.27 6.87
C GLY A 181 4.54 4.24 8.15
N TYR A 182 3.25 3.93 8.01
CA TYR A 182 2.28 3.89 9.11
C TYR A 182 1.48 2.60 9.08
N ALA A 183 1.14 2.09 10.28
CA ALA A 183 0.16 1.02 10.45
C ALA A 183 -0.69 1.32 11.70
N VAL A 184 -2.00 1.10 11.61
CA VAL A 184 -2.94 1.30 12.73
C VAL A 184 -3.20 -0.02 13.42
N ASP A 185 -3.21 -0.03 14.73
CA ASP A 185 -3.52 -1.22 15.51
C ASP A 185 -5.00 -1.63 15.37
N CYS A 186 -5.31 -2.88 15.78
CA CYS A 186 -6.64 -3.44 15.63
C CYS A 186 -7.72 -2.75 16.46
N ASN A 187 -7.36 -1.94 17.45
CA ASN A 187 -8.28 -1.20 18.30
C ASN A 187 -8.52 0.26 17.87
N ASP A 188 -7.73 0.74 16.90
CA ASP A 188 -7.67 2.13 16.45
C ASP A 188 -7.14 3.10 17.53
N ASP A 189 -6.42 2.61 18.52
CA ASP A 189 -5.86 3.41 19.61
C ASP A 189 -4.48 3.96 19.29
N TYR A 190 -3.70 3.24 18.49
CA TYR A 190 -2.31 3.57 18.17
C TYR A 190 -2.01 3.47 16.69
N ALA A 191 -1.16 4.38 16.21
CA ALA A 191 -0.43 4.22 14.96
C ALA A 191 1.02 3.83 15.25
N TYR A 192 1.53 2.80 14.57
CA TYR A 192 2.94 2.43 14.55
C TYR A 192 3.58 3.05 13.33
N ILE A 193 4.69 3.75 13.54
CA ILE A 193 5.28 4.65 12.56
C ILE A 193 6.75 4.30 12.41
N THR A 194 7.18 3.95 11.19
CA THR A 194 8.60 3.84 10.92
C THR A 194 9.23 5.22 10.91
N VAL A 195 10.44 5.35 11.42
CA VAL A 195 11.17 6.61 11.39
C VAL A 195 12.58 6.42 10.85
N GLU A 196 13.08 7.42 10.13
CA GLU A 196 14.51 7.60 9.90
C GLU A 196 15.07 8.40 11.05
N ARG A 197 16.19 7.98 11.60
CA ARG A 197 16.83 8.63 12.74
C ARG A 197 18.32 8.85 12.52
N ASP A 198 18.87 9.79 13.24
CA ASP A 198 20.29 9.90 13.40
C ASP A 198 20.82 8.80 14.32
N GLY A 199 22.07 8.47 14.21
CA GLY A 199 22.75 7.50 15.03
C GLY A 199 24.24 7.75 15.10
N THR A 200 24.93 6.95 15.94
CA THR A 200 26.39 7.02 16.07
C THR A 200 27.08 6.47 14.83
N GLU A 201 28.33 6.84 14.62
CA GLU A 201 29.14 6.27 13.51
C GLU A 201 29.30 4.76 13.65
N GLU A 202 29.39 4.25 14.87
CA GLU A 202 29.47 2.80 15.14
C GLU A 202 28.18 2.06 14.71
N GLU A 203 26.99 2.66 14.94
CA GLU A 203 25.73 2.10 14.44
C GLU A 203 25.70 2.07 12.91
N LYS A 204 26.15 3.15 12.26
CA LYS A 204 26.24 3.24 10.80
C LYS A 204 27.21 2.20 10.22
N GLU A 205 28.37 2.00 10.87
CA GLU A 205 29.33 0.98 10.47
C GLU A 205 28.75 -0.45 10.60
N ARG A 206 28.06 -0.75 11.72
CA ARG A 206 27.38 -2.03 11.90
C ARG A 206 26.29 -2.24 10.85
N MET A 207 25.49 -1.20 10.57
CA MET A 207 24.48 -1.24 9.52
C MET A 207 25.12 -1.56 8.16
N MET A 208 26.17 -0.84 7.79
CA MET A 208 26.88 -1.09 6.54
C MET A 208 27.42 -2.52 6.44
N LYS A 209 28.03 -3.01 7.50
CA LYS A 209 28.55 -4.39 7.55
C LYS A 209 27.44 -5.44 7.39
N ASN A 210 26.27 -5.19 7.97
CA ASN A 210 25.12 -6.12 7.91
C ASN A 210 24.31 -5.97 6.62
N ALA A 211 24.52 -4.86 5.91
CA ALA A 211 23.79 -4.55 4.68
C ALA A 211 24.34 -5.31 3.45
N PHE A 212 25.55 -5.87 3.55
CA PHE A 212 26.17 -6.62 2.45
C PHE A 212 25.96 -8.13 2.63
N LEU A 213 25.39 -8.77 1.61
CA LEU A 213 25.44 -10.22 1.52
C LEU A 213 26.87 -10.65 1.25
N PRO A 214 27.46 -11.60 2.00
CA PRO A 214 28.84 -12.05 1.80
C PRO A 214 29.10 -12.56 0.38
N GLU A 215 28.07 -13.05 -0.29
CA GLU A 215 28.15 -13.65 -1.63
C GLU A 215 27.73 -12.70 -2.75
N SER A 216 27.22 -11.52 -2.43
CA SER A 216 26.83 -10.50 -3.41
C SER A 216 27.92 -9.44 -3.47
N ASN A 217 28.68 -9.43 -4.57
CA ASN A 217 29.58 -8.32 -4.89
C ASN A 217 28.82 -7.05 -5.32
N GLN A 218 27.51 -7.00 -5.15
CA GLN A 218 26.69 -5.86 -5.54
C GLN A 218 26.51 -4.91 -4.36
N PRO A 219 26.88 -3.64 -4.53
CA PRO A 219 26.60 -2.64 -3.49
C PRO A 219 25.07 -2.49 -3.32
N ILE A 220 24.63 -2.42 -2.08
CA ILE A 220 23.25 -2.05 -1.77
C ILE A 220 22.97 -0.68 -2.40
N LYS A 221 21.96 -0.62 -3.24
CA LYS A 221 21.54 0.61 -3.94
C LYS A 221 20.93 1.65 -3.01
N ILE A 222 20.71 1.32 -1.75
CA ILE A 222 20.02 2.15 -0.77
C ILE A 222 21.08 2.82 0.13
N LYS A 223 20.95 4.14 0.30
CA LYS A 223 21.74 4.87 1.29
C LYS A 223 21.50 4.27 2.67
N PRO A 224 22.52 3.91 3.42
CA PRO A 224 22.38 3.43 4.80
C PRO A 224 21.62 4.46 5.63
N THR A 225 20.50 4.06 6.18
CA THR A 225 19.65 4.94 6.99
C THR A 225 19.25 4.17 8.23
N LEU A 226 19.66 4.67 9.39
CA LEU A 226 19.22 4.13 10.67
C LEU A 226 17.73 4.43 10.83
N CYS A 227 17.00 3.47 11.36
CA CYS A 227 15.56 3.56 11.48
C CYS A 227 15.08 3.13 12.86
N GLY A 228 13.81 3.13 13.04
CA GLY A 228 13.14 2.65 14.23
C GLY A 228 11.63 2.64 14.05
N ILE A 229 10.93 2.23 15.08
CA ILE A 229 9.48 2.26 15.16
C ILE A 229 9.07 3.11 16.35
N ARG A 230 8.10 3.98 16.11
CA ARG A 230 7.45 4.83 17.13
C ARG A 230 5.97 4.47 17.20
N LYS A 231 5.38 4.73 18.34
CA LYS A 231 3.96 4.53 18.63
C LYS A 231 3.34 5.88 18.97
N MET A 232 2.33 6.29 18.19
CA MET A 232 1.54 7.48 18.44
C MET A 232 0.16 7.08 18.99
N ASN A 233 -0.22 7.61 20.12
CA ASN A 233 -1.56 7.48 20.64
C ASN A 233 -2.51 8.35 19.81
N LEU A 234 -3.49 7.73 19.15
CA LEU A 234 -4.41 8.41 18.22
C LEU A 234 -5.51 9.22 18.94
N ASN A 235 -5.60 9.12 20.27
CA ASN A 235 -6.54 9.90 21.07
C ASN A 235 -5.87 11.13 21.72
N THR A 236 -4.56 11.04 22.04
CA THR A 236 -3.84 12.12 22.76
C THR A 236 -2.76 12.79 21.92
N GLY A 237 -2.31 12.17 20.83
CA GLY A 237 -1.18 12.64 20.03
C GLY A 237 0.20 12.34 20.62
N GLU A 238 0.27 11.71 21.79
CA GLU A 238 1.55 11.35 22.43
C GLU A 238 2.32 10.35 21.60
N VAL A 239 3.62 10.60 21.40
CA VAL A 239 4.53 9.72 20.66
C VAL A 239 5.57 9.11 21.60
N THR A 240 5.72 7.80 21.55
CA THR A 240 6.71 7.06 22.33
C THR A 240 7.56 6.14 21.45
N LYS A 241 8.76 5.82 21.92
CA LYS A 241 9.65 4.88 21.24
C LYS A 241 9.16 3.44 21.47
N VAL A 242 9.17 2.63 20.38
CA VAL A 242 9.01 1.16 20.43
C VAL A 242 10.39 0.51 20.37
N ILE A 243 11.06 0.62 19.22
CA ILE A 243 12.41 0.09 18.99
C ILE A 243 13.23 1.02 18.10
N ASP A 244 14.54 0.86 18.16
CA ASP A 244 15.49 1.36 17.17
C ASP A 244 16.09 0.18 16.40
N THR A 245 16.37 0.39 15.11
CA THR A 245 16.98 -0.61 14.23
C THR A 245 18.25 -0.09 13.60
N GLU A 246 19.19 -0.97 13.30
CA GLU A 246 20.40 -0.68 12.56
C GLU A 246 20.26 -1.00 11.06
N PHE A 247 19.01 -1.03 10.59
CA PHE A 247 18.66 -1.23 9.19
C PHE A 247 17.42 -0.40 8.84
N LYS A 248 17.20 -0.20 7.54
CA LYS A 248 16.03 0.50 7.05
C LYS A 248 14.77 -0.31 7.28
N THR A 249 13.83 0.20 8.06
CA THR A 249 12.52 -0.42 8.26
C THR A 249 11.57 -0.05 7.12
N GLY A 250 10.93 -1.06 6.54
CA GLY A 250 9.91 -0.91 5.51
C GLY A 250 8.68 -1.78 5.79
N HIS A 251 7.64 -1.62 4.97
CA HIS A 251 6.44 -2.47 4.96
C HIS A 251 5.83 -2.74 6.34
N ILE A 252 5.79 -1.72 7.21
CA ILE A 252 5.24 -1.86 8.57
C ILE A 252 3.76 -2.24 8.51
N GLN A 253 3.39 -3.24 9.29
CA GLN A 253 2.03 -3.76 9.40
C GLN A 253 1.72 -4.04 10.86
N ALA A 254 0.52 -3.68 11.28
CA ALA A 254 0.00 -4.05 12.60
C ALA A 254 -1.00 -5.20 12.46
N SER A 255 -1.03 -6.08 13.44
CA SER A 255 -2.06 -7.12 13.54
C SER A 255 -3.44 -6.47 13.54
N ARG A 256 -4.34 -7.00 12.73
CA ARG A 256 -5.76 -6.60 12.73
C ARG A 256 -6.57 -7.35 13.79
N PHE A 257 -5.93 -8.23 14.56
CA PHE A 257 -6.57 -9.14 15.50
C PHE A 257 -6.04 -9.01 16.92
N THR A 258 -4.74 -8.78 17.07
CA THR A 258 -4.06 -8.73 18.38
C THR A 258 -3.38 -7.37 18.53
N PRO A 259 -3.76 -6.55 19.53
CA PRO A 259 -3.14 -5.25 19.75
C PRO A 259 -1.64 -5.40 20.02
N GLY A 260 -0.85 -4.50 19.47
CA GLY A 260 0.58 -4.40 19.76
C GLY A 260 1.49 -5.38 19.02
N GLU A 261 0.97 -6.23 18.13
CA GLU A 261 1.79 -7.07 17.27
C GLU A 261 2.14 -6.33 15.97
N ILE A 262 3.42 -6.26 15.64
CA ILE A 262 3.95 -5.49 14.52
C ILE A 262 4.89 -6.36 13.70
N VAL A 263 4.64 -6.41 12.38
CA VAL A 263 5.50 -7.03 11.37
C VAL A 263 6.09 -5.95 10.48
N PHE A 264 7.34 -6.08 10.10
CA PHE A 264 8.03 -5.14 9.23
C PHE A 264 9.23 -5.81 8.57
N CYS A 265 9.85 -5.15 7.62
CA CYS A 265 11.01 -5.71 6.93
C CYS A 265 12.27 -4.85 7.07
N ASN A 266 13.39 -5.51 6.87
CA ASN A 266 14.65 -4.87 6.49
C ASN A 266 14.58 -4.56 4.99
N GLU A 267 14.35 -3.29 4.65
CA GLU A 267 14.13 -2.85 3.28
C GLU A 267 15.45 -2.51 2.59
N THR A 268 15.92 -3.41 1.73
CA THR A 268 17.16 -3.26 0.97
C THR A 268 16.92 -2.91 -0.49
N GLY A 269 15.66 -2.96 -0.95
CA GLY A 269 15.31 -2.88 -2.38
C GLY A 269 15.66 -4.15 -3.16
N GLY A 270 15.93 -5.24 -2.46
CA GLY A 270 16.28 -6.55 -3.02
C GLY A 270 16.40 -7.61 -1.95
N ASP A 271 17.33 -8.54 -2.15
CA ASP A 271 17.64 -9.57 -1.18
C ASP A 271 18.27 -8.97 0.10
N ALA A 272 17.89 -9.48 1.24
CA ALA A 272 18.44 -9.11 2.54
C ALA A 272 18.88 -10.38 3.28
N HIS A 273 19.87 -10.26 4.19
CA HIS A 273 20.28 -11.39 5.02
C HIS A 273 19.18 -11.89 5.95
N GLN A 274 18.39 -10.94 6.46
CA GLN A 274 17.26 -11.18 7.32
C GLN A 274 16.24 -10.09 7.01
N ARG A 275 15.20 -10.45 6.25
CA ARG A 275 14.20 -9.48 5.81
C ARG A 275 13.08 -9.31 6.80
N MET A 276 12.45 -10.40 7.22
CA MET A 276 11.21 -10.36 8.00
C MET A 276 11.46 -10.26 9.49
N TRP A 277 10.80 -9.29 10.13
CA TRP A 277 10.95 -9.02 11.56
C TRP A 277 9.59 -8.88 12.25
N PHE A 278 9.58 -9.20 13.52
CA PHE A 278 8.44 -9.05 14.41
C PHE A 278 8.86 -8.30 15.68
N CYS A 279 8.00 -7.39 16.14
CA CYS A 279 8.13 -6.82 17.48
C CYS A 279 6.77 -6.59 18.13
N THR A 280 6.79 -6.43 19.46
CA THR A 280 5.64 -5.96 20.23
C THR A 280 5.71 -4.45 20.44
N ALA A 281 4.56 -3.81 20.59
CA ALA A 281 4.45 -2.33 20.72
C ALA A 281 5.05 -1.77 22.02
N ASP A 282 5.36 -2.62 22.99
CA ASP A 282 6.12 -2.29 24.20
C ASP A 282 7.63 -2.49 24.04
N GLY A 283 8.07 -3.02 22.89
CA GLY A 283 9.47 -3.28 22.57
C GLY A 283 10.09 -4.46 23.31
N THR A 284 9.32 -5.23 24.08
CA THR A 284 9.84 -6.35 24.88
C THR A 284 10.22 -7.57 24.04
N ILE A 285 9.58 -7.72 22.87
CA ILE A 285 9.93 -8.74 21.89
C ILE A 285 10.38 -8.02 20.62
N PHE A 286 11.56 -8.39 20.14
CA PHE A 286 12.10 -7.99 18.85
C PHE A 286 12.91 -9.15 18.30
N LYS A 287 12.41 -9.81 17.26
CA LYS A 287 13.02 -11.03 16.71
C LYS A 287 12.87 -11.11 15.19
N PRO A 288 13.81 -11.85 14.52
CA PRO A 288 13.55 -12.33 13.17
C PRO A 288 12.26 -13.14 13.15
N LEU A 289 11.39 -12.90 12.17
CA LEU A 289 10.17 -13.67 12.03
C LEU A 289 10.42 -15.00 11.31
N TYR A 290 11.06 -14.94 10.14
CA TYR A 290 11.56 -16.10 9.44
C TYR A 290 13.08 -16.02 9.42
N LYS A 291 13.78 -17.02 9.96
CA LYS A 291 15.25 -17.04 9.97
C LYS A 291 15.76 -17.46 8.60
N GLU A 292 16.27 -16.53 7.86
CA GLU A 292 16.78 -16.75 6.52
C GLU A 292 18.15 -17.42 6.55
N THR A 293 18.36 -18.35 5.62
CA THR A 293 19.66 -18.89 5.27
C THR A 293 20.22 -18.16 4.04
N PRO A 294 21.52 -18.29 3.72
CA PRO A 294 22.06 -17.71 2.49
C PRO A 294 21.41 -18.21 1.19
N LEU A 295 20.60 -19.28 1.28
CA LEU A 295 19.88 -19.85 0.15
C LEU A 295 18.45 -19.30 0.00
N ASP A 296 17.97 -18.55 0.97
CA ASP A 296 16.62 -17.99 0.97
C ASP A 296 16.63 -16.57 0.42
N TRP A 297 15.59 -16.23 -0.31
CA TRP A 297 15.18 -14.86 -0.56
C TRP A 297 13.69 -14.74 -0.31
N VAL A 298 13.31 -14.10 0.77
CA VAL A 298 11.91 -13.86 1.12
C VAL A 298 11.56 -12.39 0.89
N THR A 299 10.28 -12.16 0.57
CA THR A 299 9.80 -10.80 0.27
C THR A 299 8.27 -10.74 0.37
N HIS A 300 7.74 -9.53 0.35
CA HIS A 300 6.31 -9.20 0.28
C HIS A 300 5.50 -9.88 1.39
N GLU A 301 6.01 -9.77 2.61
CA GLU A 301 5.34 -10.24 3.81
C GLU A 301 3.99 -9.54 4.01
N THR A 302 2.96 -10.32 4.39
CA THR A 302 1.60 -9.84 4.62
C THR A 302 1.03 -10.42 5.90
N PHE A 303 0.71 -9.55 6.85
CA PHE A 303 0.07 -9.92 8.11
C PHE A 303 -1.46 -9.99 7.92
N ALA A 304 -1.93 -11.00 7.21
CA ALA A 304 -3.31 -11.09 6.75
C ALA A 304 -4.27 -11.77 7.74
N THR A 305 -3.77 -12.67 8.59
CA THR A 305 -4.59 -13.48 9.52
C THR A 305 -4.11 -13.33 10.96
N LYS A 306 -4.87 -13.87 11.92
CA LYS A 306 -4.56 -13.74 13.35
C LYS A 306 -3.18 -14.30 13.73
N ASP A 307 -2.85 -15.47 13.18
CA ASP A 307 -1.70 -16.24 13.64
C ASP A 307 -0.65 -16.46 12.53
N TYR A 308 -0.91 -16.01 11.30
CA TYR A 308 0.00 -16.25 10.19
C TYR A 308 0.40 -14.97 9.46
N VAL A 309 1.68 -14.92 9.12
CA VAL A 309 2.23 -13.98 8.14
C VAL A 309 2.53 -14.77 6.87
N TYR A 310 1.98 -14.29 5.75
CA TYR A 310 2.23 -14.84 4.43
C TYR A 310 3.38 -14.09 3.77
N PHE A 311 4.17 -14.77 2.96
CA PHE A 311 5.31 -14.18 2.27
C PHE A 311 5.67 -14.99 1.02
N ASN A 312 6.47 -14.39 0.16
CA ASN A 312 7.01 -15.07 -1.01
C ASN A 312 8.42 -15.57 -0.73
N ILE A 313 8.68 -16.84 -1.04
CA ILE A 313 10.04 -17.38 -1.17
C ILE A 313 10.36 -17.43 -2.66
N LEU A 314 11.47 -16.81 -3.05
CA LEU A 314 11.86 -16.67 -4.45
C LEU A 314 13.10 -17.52 -4.75
N GLY A 315 13.00 -18.37 -5.77
CA GLY A 315 14.08 -19.26 -6.19
C GLY A 315 14.74 -18.88 -7.53
N PHE A 316 14.48 -17.69 -8.07
CA PHE A 316 15.02 -17.30 -9.38
C PHE A 316 16.46 -16.75 -9.31
N GLN A 317 16.92 -16.29 -8.15
CA GLN A 317 18.32 -15.94 -7.99
C GLN A 317 19.25 -17.15 -8.22
N PRO A 318 20.43 -16.99 -8.86
CA PRO A 318 21.31 -18.11 -9.14
C PRO A 318 21.60 -19.00 -7.94
N ARG A 319 21.81 -18.41 -6.76
CA ARG A 319 22.05 -19.14 -5.51
C ARG A 319 20.81 -19.91 -4.96
N LEU A 320 19.60 -19.49 -5.40
CA LEU A 320 18.34 -20.04 -4.91
C LEU A 320 17.66 -21.02 -5.89
N ARG A 321 18.23 -21.26 -7.07
CA ARG A 321 17.62 -22.07 -8.14
C ARG A 321 17.16 -23.46 -7.74
N LYS A 322 17.74 -24.02 -6.69
CA LYS A 322 17.37 -25.35 -6.16
C LYS A 322 16.36 -25.26 -5.02
N GLN A 323 16.00 -24.05 -4.60
CA GLN A 323 15.04 -23.85 -3.53
C GLN A 323 13.61 -23.84 -4.08
N ILE A 324 12.68 -24.17 -3.19
CA ILE A 324 11.25 -24.06 -3.46
C ILE A 324 10.90 -22.58 -3.51
N SER A 325 10.18 -22.16 -4.56
CA SER A 325 9.64 -20.81 -4.67
C SER A 325 8.13 -20.86 -4.63
N GLY A 326 7.50 -19.84 -4.07
CA GLY A 326 6.06 -19.76 -3.99
C GLY A 326 5.57 -18.89 -2.85
N ILE A 327 4.29 -19.05 -2.51
CA ILE A 327 3.68 -18.45 -1.34
C ILE A 327 3.89 -19.39 -0.16
N ALA A 328 4.49 -18.88 0.90
CA ALA A 328 4.63 -19.54 2.18
C ALA A 328 3.89 -18.75 3.27
N ARG A 329 3.69 -19.35 4.42
CA ARG A 329 3.25 -18.68 5.65
C ARG A 329 4.04 -19.17 6.83
N ILE A 330 4.20 -18.31 7.82
CA ILE A 330 4.79 -18.64 9.11
C ILE A 330 3.76 -18.40 10.23
N ASN A 331 3.66 -19.34 11.14
CA ASN A 331 2.83 -19.20 12.33
C ASN A 331 3.56 -18.38 13.39
N LEU A 332 3.00 -17.25 13.80
CA LEU A 332 3.59 -16.35 14.81
C LEU A 332 3.73 -16.96 16.20
N ARG A 333 2.96 -18.04 16.51
CA ARG A 333 2.91 -18.66 17.84
C ARG A 333 3.89 -19.83 17.97
N THR A 334 4.12 -20.56 16.86
CA THR A 334 4.93 -21.77 16.86
C THR A 334 6.21 -21.65 16.03
N ASP A 335 6.35 -20.58 15.25
CA ASP A 335 7.40 -20.36 14.25
C ASP A 335 7.42 -21.43 13.13
N ASP A 336 6.34 -22.26 12.99
CA ASP A 336 6.21 -23.25 11.93
C ASP A 336 5.99 -22.57 10.57
N VAL A 337 6.69 -23.08 9.55
CA VAL A 337 6.63 -22.58 8.17
C VAL A 337 5.97 -23.62 7.27
N GLU A 338 5.01 -23.18 6.48
CA GLU A 338 4.32 -24.01 5.51
C GLU A 338 4.38 -23.37 4.11
N LEU A 339 4.65 -24.18 3.08
CA LEU A 339 4.52 -23.78 1.70
C LEU A 339 3.04 -23.96 1.26
N ILE A 340 2.40 -22.86 0.86
CA ILE A 340 0.98 -22.86 0.48
C ILE A 340 0.80 -23.23 -0.99
N GLY A 341 1.64 -22.73 -1.87
CA GLY A 341 1.56 -23.10 -3.27
C GLY A 341 2.58 -22.42 -4.16
N GLN A 342 2.72 -23.01 -5.33
CA GLN A 342 3.58 -22.55 -6.42
C GLN A 342 2.80 -22.54 -7.73
N VAL A 343 3.27 -21.78 -8.71
CA VAL A 343 2.84 -21.88 -10.09
C VAL A 343 3.96 -22.51 -10.92
N GLU A 344 3.67 -23.62 -11.60
CA GLU A 344 4.47 -24.35 -12.61
C GLU A 344 6.01 -24.21 -12.58
N MET A 345 6.59 -24.27 -11.39
CA MET A 345 8.00 -23.89 -11.16
C MET A 345 9.03 -24.80 -11.85
N GLU A 346 8.73 -26.07 -12.13
CA GLU A 346 9.72 -26.97 -12.69
C GLU A 346 10.09 -26.64 -14.14
N LYS A 347 9.12 -26.30 -14.97
CA LYS A 347 9.36 -25.84 -16.34
C LYS A 347 10.07 -24.50 -16.35
N ASP A 348 9.77 -23.65 -15.37
CA ASP A 348 10.29 -22.31 -15.26
C ASP A 348 11.72 -22.26 -14.72
N ARG A 349 12.12 -23.21 -13.89
CA ARG A 349 13.51 -23.30 -13.41
C ARG A 349 14.52 -23.56 -14.52
N GLN A 350 14.17 -24.35 -15.52
CA GLN A 350 15.02 -24.55 -16.71
C GLN A 350 15.08 -23.31 -17.59
N ALA A 351 14.01 -22.54 -17.58
CA ALA A 351 13.89 -21.34 -18.40
C ALA A 351 14.54 -20.09 -17.76
N ILE A 352 14.79 -20.09 -16.47
CA ILE A 352 15.50 -18.99 -15.76
C ILE A 352 16.94 -18.81 -16.31
N ASP A 353 17.59 -19.88 -16.71
CA ASP A 353 18.89 -19.81 -17.37
C ASP A 353 18.81 -19.09 -18.74
N ASN A 354 17.61 -18.98 -19.31
CA ASN A 354 17.32 -18.36 -20.59
C ASN A 354 16.50 -17.07 -20.52
N GLN A 355 16.57 -16.32 -19.42
CA GLN A 355 15.90 -15.01 -19.20
C GLN A 355 14.38 -15.06 -18.96
N LEU A 356 13.80 -16.19 -18.63
CA LEU A 356 12.40 -16.27 -18.22
C LEU A 356 12.20 -15.98 -16.72
N ILE A 357 12.68 -14.83 -16.27
CA ILE A 357 12.21 -14.18 -15.05
C ILE A 357 10.74 -13.84 -15.31
N GLY A 358 9.79 -14.68 -14.94
CA GLY A 358 8.45 -14.30 -15.34
C GLY A 358 7.30 -15.17 -14.86
N ARG A 359 7.51 -16.21 -14.07
CA ARG A 359 6.41 -17.12 -13.77
C ARG A 359 6.20 -17.46 -12.29
N GLY A 360 7.11 -17.09 -11.40
CA GLY A 360 6.93 -17.21 -9.95
C GLY A 360 5.98 -16.16 -9.38
N PHE A 361 5.47 -16.39 -8.18
CA PHE A 361 4.74 -15.37 -7.44
C PHE A 361 5.65 -14.21 -7.04
N TRP A 362 5.10 -12.99 -7.15
CA TRP A 362 5.81 -11.78 -6.76
C TRP A 362 5.23 -11.12 -5.52
N HIS A 363 3.91 -10.99 -5.43
CA HIS A 363 3.21 -10.55 -4.23
C HIS A 363 2.26 -11.63 -3.76
N CYS A 364 1.92 -11.59 -2.46
CA CYS A 364 0.92 -12.48 -1.90
C CYS A 364 0.05 -11.76 -0.88
N ASN A 365 -1.15 -12.30 -0.68
CA ASN A 365 -2.06 -11.90 0.39
C ASN A 365 -2.90 -13.12 0.80
N ALA A 366 -3.64 -13.02 1.91
CA ALA A 366 -4.56 -14.06 2.32
C ALA A 366 -5.88 -13.48 2.84
N SER A 367 -6.97 -14.27 2.71
CA SER A 367 -8.24 -13.94 3.31
C SER A 367 -8.16 -14.02 4.85
N ARG A 368 -8.95 -13.18 5.53
CA ARG A 368 -8.91 -13.08 7.00
C ARG A 368 -9.29 -14.38 7.71
N ASP A 369 -10.11 -15.20 7.09
CA ASP A 369 -10.52 -16.52 7.56
C ASP A 369 -9.47 -17.63 7.29
N ASN A 370 -8.35 -17.26 6.67
CA ASN A 370 -7.26 -18.17 6.34
C ASN A 370 -7.65 -19.30 5.35
N ARG A 371 -8.72 -19.11 4.59
CA ARG A 371 -9.19 -20.08 3.58
C ARG A 371 -8.44 -19.94 2.27
N TRP A 372 -8.17 -18.71 1.85
CA TRP A 372 -7.61 -18.39 0.55
C TRP A 372 -6.30 -17.62 0.68
N ALA A 373 -5.37 -17.95 -0.19
CA ALA A 373 -4.22 -17.11 -0.52
C ALA A 373 -4.35 -16.65 -1.98
N ALA A 374 -3.91 -15.43 -2.26
CA ALA A 374 -3.85 -14.91 -3.63
C ALA A 374 -2.44 -14.38 -3.91
N GLY A 375 -1.98 -14.53 -5.15
CA GLY A 375 -0.69 -13.99 -5.56
C GLY A 375 -0.72 -13.54 -7.02
N ASP A 376 0.05 -12.49 -7.32
CA ASP A 376 0.37 -12.13 -8.69
C ASP A 376 1.71 -12.75 -9.11
N THR A 377 1.88 -12.93 -10.41
CA THR A 377 3.11 -13.50 -10.97
C THR A 377 3.86 -12.49 -11.81
N PHE A 378 5.14 -12.73 -12.04
CA PHE A 378 5.94 -11.94 -12.98
C PHE A 378 5.38 -11.93 -14.40
N GLY A 379 4.57 -12.93 -14.76
CA GLY A 379 3.88 -12.99 -16.05
C GLY A 379 2.59 -12.15 -16.12
N GLY A 380 2.25 -11.41 -15.05
CA GLY A 380 1.03 -10.60 -15.02
C GLY A 380 -0.25 -11.42 -14.82
N ASN A 381 -0.17 -12.56 -14.15
CA ASN A 381 -1.33 -13.39 -13.81
C ASN A 381 -1.65 -13.26 -12.33
N VAL A 382 -2.93 -13.38 -11.98
CA VAL A 382 -3.40 -13.48 -10.59
C VAL A 382 -3.96 -14.85 -10.34
N TRP A 383 -3.52 -15.49 -9.28
CA TRP A 383 -3.94 -16.82 -8.85
C TRP A 383 -4.56 -16.79 -7.46
N LEU A 384 -5.52 -17.68 -7.26
CA LEU A 384 -6.13 -18.00 -5.97
C LEU A 384 -5.72 -19.42 -5.58
N ILE A 385 -5.39 -19.63 -4.32
CA ILE A 385 -4.98 -20.92 -3.78
C ILE A 385 -5.85 -21.23 -2.56
N ASN A 386 -6.48 -22.37 -2.54
CA ASN A 386 -7.11 -22.90 -1.34
C ASN A 386 -6.01 -23.33 -0.36
N VAL A 387 -5.95 -22.70 0.81
CA VAL A 387 -4.86 -22.89 1.77
C VAL A 387 -4.86 -24.32 2.36
N GLN A 388 -6.02 -24.96 2.46
CA GLN A 388 -6.13 -26.30 3.04
C GLN A 388 -5.83 -27.40 2.02
N THR A 389 -6.32 -27.25 0.78
CA THR A 389 -6.20 -28.30 -0.24
C THR A 389 -5.02 -28.10 -1.18
N GLY A 390 -4.48 -26.87 -1.25
CA GLY A 390 -3.48 -26.47 -2.25
C GLY A 390 -4.05 -26.32 -3.67
N GLU A 391 -5.38 -26.46 -3.84
CA GLU A 391 -6.02 -26.26 -5.13
C GLU A 391 -5.84 -24.84 -5.63
N ARG A 392 -5.52 -24.69 -6.92
CA ARG A 392 -5.16 -23.42 -7.53
C ARG A 392 -6.14 -23.04 -8.63
N HIS A 393 -6.60 -21.80 -8.61
CA HIS A 393 -7.49 -21.24 -9.59
C HIS A 393 -6.83 -20.04 -10.27
N TRP A 394 -6.71 -20.08 -11.59
CA TRP A 394 -6.23 -18.94 -12.36
C TRP A 394 -7.34 -17.90 -12.46
N LEU A 395 -7.21 -16.79 -11.74
CA LEU A 395 -8.27 -15.79 -11.69
C LEU A 395 -8.25 -14.83 -12.86
N VAL A 396 -7.06 -14.30 -13.20
CA VAL A 396 -6.91 -13.22 -14.18
C VAL A 396 -5.62 -13.39 -14.95
N SER A 397 -5.68 -13.12 -16.26
CA SER A 397 -4.53 -13.08 -17.15
C SER A 397 -4.12 -11.64 -17.50
N ASP A 398 -2.86 -11.46 -17.91
CA ASP A 398 -2.34 -10.28 -18.60
C ASP A 398 -2.60 -8.94 -17.88
N THR A 399 -2.45 -8.90 -16.53
CA THR A 399 -2.63 -7.66 -15.75
C THR A 399 -1.60 -6.59 -16.09
N LYS A 400 -0.51 -6.95 -16.80
CA LYS A 400 0.71 -6.16 -17.03
C LYS A 400 1.49 -5.90 -15.75
N MET A 401 2.82 -5.90 -15.91
CA MET A 401 3.76 -5.64 -14.81
C MET A 401 4.11 -4.14 -14.69
N LYS A 402 3.60 -3.34 -15.61
CA LYS A 402 3.81 -1.88 -15.64
C LYS A 402 2.47 -1.17 -15.74
N PRO A 403 2.39 0.06 -15.23
CA PRO A 403 3.43 0.81 -14.52
C PRO A 403 3.71 0.30 -13.10
N ASP A 404 2.94 -0.67 -12.62
CA ASP A 404 3.06 -1.35 -11.34
C ASP A 404 2.40 -2.73 -11.41
N HIS A 405 2.67 -3.59 -10.42
CA HIS A 405 2.16 -4.95 -10.31
C HIS A 405 0.68 -4.99 -9.88
N ALA A 406 0.08 -6.18 -9.93
CA ALA A 406 -1.35 -6.36 -9.62
C ALA A 406 -1.68 -6.19 -8.13
N HIS A 407 -0.78 -6.55 -7.21
CA HIS A 407 -0.95 -6.40 -5.77
C HIS A 407 -2.30 -6.95 -5.27
N PRO A 408 -2.57 -8.25 -5.38
CA PRO A 408 -3.85 -8.82 -5.00
C PRO A 408 -4.12 -8.64 -3.50
N SER A 409 -5.37 -8.33 -3.17
CA SER A 409 -5.85 -8.22 -1.79
C SER A 409 -7.30 -8.70 -1.69
N PHE A 410 -7.80 -8.93 -0.48
CA PHE A 410 -9.14 -9.45 -0.27
C PHE A 410 -10.12 -8.40 0.25
N SER A 411 -11.40 -8.57 -0.10
CA SER A 411 -12.48 -7.90 0.62
C SER A 411 -12.55 -8.39 2.08
N PRO A 412 -13.12 -7.59 3.01
CA PRO A 412 -13.20 -7.99 4.43
C PRO A 412 -13.92 -9.31 4.68
N ASP A 413 -14.90 -9.65 3.84
CA ASP A 413 -15.68 -10.88 3.89
C ASP A 413 -15.00 -12.07 3.16
N GLY A 414 -13.84 -11.85 2.54
CA GLY A 414 -13.10 -12.87 1.80
C GLY A 414 -13.76 -13.36 0.51
N THR A 415 -14.83 -12.69 0.04
CA THR A 415 -15.59 -13.12 -1.16
C THR A 415 -15.06 -12.53 -2.46
N LYS A 416 -14.16 -11.56 -2.40
CA LYS A 416 -13.62 -10.86 -3.58
C LYS A 416 -12.11 -10.71 -3.49
N VAL A 417 -11.45 -10.82 -4.63
CA VAL A 417 -10.04 -10.47 -4.81
C VAL A 417 -9.97 -9.17 -5.59
N LEU A 418 -9.36 -8.16 -4.96
CA LEU A 418 -9.04 -6.87 -5.57
C LEU A 418 -7.65 -6.94 -6.20
N PHE A 419 -7.46 -6.25 -7.29
CA PHE A 419 -6.15 -6.08 -7.92
C PHE A 419 -6.16 -4.82 -8.81
N GLN A 420 -4.98 -4.34 -9.15
CA GLN A 420 -4.81 -3.28 -10.13
C GLN A 420 -4.22 -3.83 -11.42
N SER A 421 -4.54 -3.22 -12.57
CA SER A 421 -4.12 -3.73 -13.85
C SER A 421 -3.88 -2.64 -14.88
N GLY A 422 -2.82 -2.82 -15.67
CA GLY A 422 -2.53 -2.01 -16.85
C GLY A 422 -3.09 -2.59 -18.16
N HIS A 423 -3.91 -3.63 -18.11
CA HIS A 423 -4.39 -4.39 -19.27
C HIS A 423 -4.94 -3.49 -20.39
N PHE A 424 -5.94 -2.66 -20.10
CA PHE A 424 -6.62 -1.82 -21.09
C PHE A 424 -5.78 -0.68 -21.66
N THR A 425 -4.64 -0.39 -21.06
CA THR A 425 -3.76 0.71 -21.48
C THR A 425 -2.40 0.22 -21.97
N ASN A 426 -2.24 -1.09 -22.12
CA ASN A 426 -0.97 -1.73 -22.44
C ASN A 426 0.16 -1.27 -21.51
N GLY A 427 -0.10 -1.28 -20.20
CA GLY A 427 0.86 -0.95 -19.16
C GLY A 427 1.18 0.54 -19.01
N LYS A 428 0.33 1.46 -19.53
CA LYS A 428 0.55 2.90 -19.38
C LYS A 428 -0.12 3.48 -18.14
N ARG A 429 -1.26 2.93 -17.72
CA ARG A 429 -2.05 3.38 -16.57
C ARG A 429 -2.60 2.17 -15.83
N LEU A 430 -2.87 2.34 -14.56
CA LEU A 430 -3.54 1.33 -13.74
C LEU A 430 -5.02 1.63 -13.61
N ASN A 431 -5.81 0.57 -13.62
CA ASN A 431 -7.22 0.58 -13.30
C ASN A 431 -7.48 -0.41 -12.15
N LEU A 432 -8.47 -0.12 -11.36
CA LEU A 432 -8.86 -0.95 -10.23
C LEU A 432 -9.83 -2.02 -10.69
N MET A 433 -9.60 -3.25 -10.30
CA MET A 433 -10.37 -4.40 -10.74
C MET A 433 -10.66 -5.34 -9.58
N MET A 434 -11.64 -6.21 -9.79
CA MET A 434 -12.13 -7.16 -8.80
C MET A 434 -12.67 -8.42 -9.45
N VAL A 435 -12.41 -9.58 -8.81
CA VAL A 435 -13.05 -10.87 -9.12
C VAL A 435 -13.87 -11.32 -7.93
N ASP A 436 -15.11 -11.75 -8.18
CA ASP A 436 -15.92 -12.44 -7.18
C ASP A 436 -15.47 -13.91 -7.09
N ILE A 437 -15.08 -14.31 -5.89
CA ILE A 437 -14.60 -15.66 -5.61
C ILE A 437 -15.57 -16.46 -4.72
N SER A 438 -16.77 -15.96 -4.48
CA SER A 438 -17.75 -16.61 -3.59
C SER A 438 -18.20 -17.99 -4.07
N THR A 439 -18.06 -18.28 -5.36
CA THR A 439 -18.42 -19.56 -5.97
C THR A 439 -17.28 -20.58 -5.97
N PHE A 440 -16.06 -20.20 -5.66
CA PHE A 440 -14.93 -21.12 -5.57
C PHE A 440 -15.03 -21.97 -4.28
N LYS A 441 -14.69 -23.24 -4.37
CA LYS A 441 -14.83 -24.21 -3.28
C LYS A 441 -13.51 -24.52 -2.60
#